data_c1d09230018e66157ba2625b53dd700c
#
_entry.id   c1d09230018e66157ba2625b53dd700c
#
_cell.length_a   1.000
_cell.length_b   1.000
_cell.length_c   1.000
_cell.angle_alpha   90.00
_cell.angle_beta   90.00
_cell.angle_gamma   90.00
#
_symmetry.space_group_name_H-M   'P 1'
#
loop_
_entity.id
_entity.type
_entity.pdbx_description
1 polymer ?
#
loop_
_entity_poly.entity_id
_entity_poly.type
_entity_poly.pdbx_seq_one_letter_code
_entity_poly.pdbx_strand_id
1 'polypeptide(L)'
;MQTANSLPAANFAKAFISATTGVGKMTTLELLAAADILPQEVRLKTSACQSLAQVIGKLQTELQAQAAKHPVYALISRTNQVKTLLVLPPQNVQEGMQVKEFADINSALNFAVSLKPIQLPRHEQLQKLVNSETAKLKKKLQALQEDLANAANAEEQRMLADTIMANIYQIKKGQTSAELINIYDGKPITVSLSPILSPTENAQAYYKRYNKYKHAQTEVRIQQKSTEEMLAYLESLDASLLTATTKEEIEEINQEMLSSCLLKDTNKKKKNAGLQKSQPLHIRLNAEADLYIGKNNKQNDYVTFTLGNPKDLWFHTKDIPGSHVILKTSLPEARQENIDLAVQLAAYFSKARDGSNVPVDCVQRRYVKKPAGSKPGFVIFTNQNTYYTTPDMELIQKYLK
;
A
#
# COMPACT_ATOMS: atom_id res chain seq x y z
N MET A 1 -25.75 29.97 -20.76
CA MET A 1 -25.50 30.71 -19.51
C MET A 1 -26.78 31.14 -18.77
N GLN A 2 -27.80 31.63 -19.47
CA GLN A 2 -29.11 31.99 -18.84
C GLN A 2 -29.74 30.78 -18.13
N THR A 3 -29.69 29.59 -18.72
CA THR A 3 -30.22 28.35 -18.11
C THR A 3 -29.50 27.91 -16.82
N ALA A 4 -28.21 28.15 -16.69
CA ALA A 4 -27.46 27.79 -15.47
C ALA A 4 -27.79 28.72 -14.27
N ASN A 5 -28.11 29.98 -14.53
CA ASN A 5 -28.52 30.95 -13.51
C ASN A 5 -29.95 30.76 -12.99
N SER A 6 -30.80 30.00 -13.72
CA SER A 6 -32.19 29.71 -13.35
C SER A 6 -32.39 28.45 -12.52
N LEU A 7 -31.33 27.63 -12.31
CA LEU A 7 -31.40 26.40 -11.52
C LEU A 7 -31.32 26.70 -10.02
N PRO A 8 -32.17 26.06 -9.18
CA PRO A 8 -32.16 26.33 -7.75
C PRO A 8 -30.98 25.64 -7.03
N ALA A 9 -30.39 26.38 -6.09
CA ALA A 9 -29.54 25.89 -4.98
C ALA A 9 -28.20 25.15 -5.28
N ALA A 10 -27.78 24.98 -6.53
CA ALA A 10 -26.42 24.50 -6.86
C ALA A 10 -25.51 25.73 -7.12
N ASN A 11 -24.19 25.59 -6.77
CA ASN A 11 -23.26 26.63 -7.21
C ASN A 11 -23.22 26.67 -8.75
N PHE A 12 -22.88 27.82 -9.31
CA PHE A 12 -22.92 28.04 -10.76
C PHE A 12 -22.10 26.99 -11.54
N ALA A 13 -20.94 26.59 -11.02
CA ALA A 13 -20.07 25.59 -11.65
C ALA A 13 -20.80 24.25 -11.87
N LYS A 14 -21.56 23.76 -10.88
CA LYS A 14 -22.36 22.54 -11.02
C LYS A 14 -23.48 22.67 -12.03
N ALA A 15 -24.22 23.81 -11.96
CA ALA A 15 -25.29 24.10 -12.89
C ALA A 15 -24.77 24.24 -14.35
N PHE A 16 -23.60 24.84 -14.53
CA PHE A 16 -22.96 25.00 -15.82
C PHE A 16 -22.57 23.66 -16.43
N ILE A 17 -21.94 22.75 -15.63
CA ILE A 17 -21.61 21.39 -16.07
C ILE A 17 -22.86 20.62 -16.50
N SER A 18 -23.95 20.73 -15.74
CA SER A 18 -25.20 20.04 -16.05
C SER A 18 -25.91 20.58 -17.29
N ALA A 19 -25.73 21.85 -17.61
CA ALA A 19 -26.36 22.55 -18.74
C ALA A 19 -25.51 22.50 -20.03
N THR A 20 -24.28 21.98 -19.97
CA THR A 20 -23.36 21.93 -21.13
C THR A 20 -22.98 20.51 -21.48
N THR A 21 -22.86 20.23 -22.79
CA THR A 21 -22.38 18.95 -23.28
C THR A 21 -20.90 19.05 -23.64
N GLY A 22 -20.09 18.07 -23.16
CA GLY A 22 -18.66 17.99 -23.48
C GLY A 22 -17.74 18.86 -22.61
N VAL A 23 -18.27 19.62 -21.65
CA VAL A 23 -17.49 20.43 -20.71
C VAL A 23 -17.45 19.76 -19.35
N GLY A 24 -16.29 19.19 -19.00
CA GLY A 24 -16.07 18.52 -17.72
C GLY A 24 -15.74 19.49 -16.58
N LYS A 25 -15.69 18.96 -15.35
CA LYS A 25 -15.46 19.75 -14.12
C LYS A 25 -14.18 20.61 -14.19
N MET A 26 -13.05 20.03 -14.64
CA MET A 26 -11.78 20.76 -14.68
C MET A 26 -11.82 21.88 -15.71
N THR A 27 -12.32 21.62 -16.91
CA THR A 27 -12.50 22.65 -17.94
C THR A 27 -13.41 23.78 -17.46
N THR A 28 -14.50 23.45 -16.75
CA THR A 28 -15.37 24.47 -16.15
C THR A 28 -14.62 25.35 -15.15
N LEU A 29 -13.82 24.77 -14.27
CA LEU A 29 -13.05 25.53 -13.29
C LEU A 29 -12.03 26.47 -13.94
N GLU A 30 -11.37 26.05 -15.01
CA GLU A 30 -10.43 26.88 -15.75
C GLU A 30 -11.14 27.99 -16.56
N LEU A 31 -12.31 27.70 -17.13
CA LEU A 31 -13.14 28.72 -17.79
C LEU A 31 -13.60 29.80 -16.82
N LEU A 32 -14.01 29.42 -15.61
CA LEU A 32 -14.41 30.35 -14.55
C LEU A 32 -13.21 31.17 -14.07
N ALA A 33 -12.06 30.52 -13.85
CA ALA A 33 -10.84 31.22 -13.46
C ALA A 33 -10.37 32.22 -14.54
N ALA A 34 -10.41 31.82 -15.82
CA ALA A 34 -10.06 32.71 -16.93
C ALA A 34 -11.03 33.89 -17.09
N ALA A 35 -12.25 33.78 -16.55
CA ALA A 35 -13.25 34.86 -16.51
C ALA A 35 -13.26 35.63 -15.19
N ASP A 36 -12.31 35.37 -14.27
CA ASP A 36 -12.21 35.92 -12.93
C ASP A 36 -13.46 35.66 -12.07
N ILE A 37 -13.98 34.43 -12.11
CA ILE A 37 -15.19 34.01 -11.41
C ILE A 37 -14.83 32.93 -10.39
N LEU A 38 -15.27 33.12 -9.14
CA LEU A 38 -15.04 32.13 -8.07
C LEU A 38 -15.95 30.90 -8.25
N PRO A 39 -15.41 29.66 -8.12
CA PRO A 39 -16.16 28.41 -8.33
C PRO A 39 -17.36 28.20 -7.40
N GLN A 40 -17.39 28.87 -6.23
CA GLN A 40 -18.43 28.77 -5.22
C GLN A 40 -19.60 29.74 -5.45
N GLU A 41 -19.51 30.66 -6.41
CA GLU A 41 -20.61 31.57 -6.70
C GLU A 41 -21.89 30.82 -7.08
N VAL A 42 -23.00 31.22 -6.50
CA VAL A 42 -24.32 30.61 -6.74
C VAL A 42 -24.97 31.21 -7.97
N ARG A 43 -24.84 32.55 -8.16
CA ARG A 43 -25.37 33.31 -9.31
C ARG A 43 -24.33 34.29 -9.80
N LEU A 44 -24.19 34.37 -11.11
CA LEU A 44 -23.31 35.35 -11.75
C LEU A 44 -24.05 36.67 -12.02
N LYS A 45 -23.33 37.78 -11.82
CA LYS A 45 -23.76 39.10 -12.31
C LYS A 45 -23.68 39.12 -13.84
N THR A 46 -24.44 40.02 -14.47
CA THR A 46 -24.49 40.16 -15.93
C THR A 46 -23.09 40.38 -16.54
N SER A 47 -22.27 41.20 -15.90
CA SER A 47 -20.88 41.44 -16.32
C SER A 47 -20.02 40.17 -16.30
N ALA A 48 -20.11 39.33 -15.25
CA ALA A 48 -19.40 38.05 -15.15
C ALA A 48 -19.89 37.03 -16.21
N CYS A 49 -21.20 37.02 -16.51
CA CYS A 49 -21.73 36.22 -17.62
C CYS A 49 -21.19 36.68 -18.98
N GLN A 50 -20.99 37.97 -19.18
CA GLN A 50 -20.40 38.51 -20.42
C GLN A 50 -18.91 38.13 -20.52
N SER A 51 -18.14 38.30 -19.44
CA SER A 51 -16.73 37.86 -19.41
C SER A 51 -16.59 36.39 -19.72
N LEU A 52 -17.39 35.51 -19.09
CA LEU A 52 -17.37 34.07 -19.36
C LEU A 52 -17.76 33.74 -20.80
N ALA A 53 -18.76 34.49 -21.38
CA ALA A 53 -19.14 34.32 -22.77
C ALA A 53 -18.01 34.70 -23.73
N GLN A 54 -17.26 35.78 -23.43
CA GLN A 54 -16.09 36.17 -24.22
C GLN A 54 -14.97 35.10 -24.18
N VAL A 55 -14.65 34.58 -23.00
CA VAL A 55 -13.63 33.49 -22.83
C VAL A 55 -14.02 32.26 -23.65
N ILE A 56 -15.30 31.84 -23.55
CA ILE A 56 -15.78 30.67 -24.29
C ILE A 56 -15.77 30.94 -25.80
N GLY A 57 -16.24 32.13 -26.23
CA GLY A 57 -16.24 32.49 -27.64
C GLY A 57 -14.86 32.56 -28.26
N LYS A 58 -13.87 33.08 -27.53
CA LYS A 58 -12.48 33.11 -27.95
C LYS A 58 -11.93 31.69 -28.10
N LEU A 59 -12.08 30.85 -27.09
CA LEU A 59 -11.64 29.45 -27.13
C LEU A 59 -12.30 28.67 -28.30
N GLN A 60 -13.62 28.89 -28.52
CA GLN A 60 -14.34 28.24 -29.60
C GLN A 60 -13.79 28.65 -30.97
N THR A 61 -13.50 29.94 -31.16
CA THR A 61 -12.92 30.47 -32.39
C THR A 61 -11.54 29.90 -32.64
N GLU A 62 -10.68 29.82 -31.61
CA GLU A 62 -9.34 29.25 -31.68
C GLU A 62 -9.39 27.75 -32.04
N LEU A 63 -10.27 27.00 -31.39
CA LEU A 63 -10.45 25.57 -31.67
C LEU A 63 -11.01 25.32 -33.10
N GLN A 64 -11.93 26.17 -33.58
CA GLN A 64 -12.45 26.04 -34.95
C GLN A 64 -11.39 26.37 -36.02
N ALA A 65 -10.52 27.36 -35.73
CA ALA A 65 -9.48 27.78 -36.67
C ALA A 65 -8.32 26.77 -36.75
N GLN A 66 -7.89 26.19 -35.64
CA GLN A 66 -6.68 25.37 -35.56
C GLN A 66 -6.80 24.23 -34.53
N ALA A 67 -7.90 23.46 -34.53
CA ALA A 67 -8.11 22.37 -33.55
C ALA A 67 -6.95 21.37 -33.47
N ALA A 68 -6.33 21.04 -34.63
CA ALA A 68 -5.22 20.08 -34.69
C ALA A 68 -3.89 20.64 -34.13
N LYS A 69 -3.75 21.95 -33.97
CA LYS A 69 -2.52 22.63 -33.51
C LYS A 69 -2.75 23.48 -32.27
N HIS A 70 -3.90 23.31 -31.61
CA HIS A 70 -4.19 24.04 -30.39
C HIS A 70 -3.33 23.47 -29.24
N PRO A 71 -2.64 24.31 -28.45
CA PRO A 71 -1.83 23.86 -27.33
C PRO A 71 -2.69 23.14 -26.27
N VAL A 72 -2.14 22.08 -25.68
CA VAL A 72 -2.77 21.27 -24.66
C VAL A 72 -1.87 21.18 -23.45
N TYR A 73 -2.42 21.37 -22.28
CA TYR A 73 -1.70 21.38 -21.01
C TYR A 73 -2.00 20.09 -20.23
N ALA A 74 -0.97 19.34 -19.89
CA ALA A 74 -1.09 18.17 -19.04
C ALA A 74 -0.80 18.55 -17.58
N LEU A 75 -1.72 18.25 -16.67
CA LEU A 75 -1.48 18.29 -15.24
C LEU A 75 -0.91 16.95 -14.78
N ILE A 76 0.31 16.95 -14.28
CA ILE A 76 1.07 15.75 -13.90
C ILE A 76 1.22 15.75 -12.39
N SER A 77 0.86 14.64 -11.72
CA SER A 77 1.06 14.48 -10.28
C SER A 77 2.54 14.22 -9.94
N ARG A 78 2.90 14.36 -8.66
CA ARG A 78 4.23 13.97 -8.13
C ARG A 78 4.62 12.53 -8.47
N THR A 79 3.63 11.66 -8.67
CA THR A 79 3.82 10.25 -9.08
C THR A 79 3.94 10.07 -10.60
N ASN A 80 4.24 11.13 -11.34
CA ASN A 80 4.41 11.15 -12.79
C ASN A 80 3.18 10.64 -13.57
N GLN A 81 1.97 10.81 -13.04
CA GLN A 81 0.72 10.44 -13.70
C GLN A 81 0.01 11.67 -14.24
N VAL A 82 -0.41 11.61 -15.51
CA VAL A 82 -1.29 12.64 -16.07
C VAL A 82 -2.68 12.54 -15.42
N LYS A 83 -3.07 13.56 -14.68
CA LYS A 83 -4.39 13.63 -14.02
C LYS A 83 -5.46 14.14 -14.95
N THR A 84 -5.11 15.13 -15.80
CA THR A 84 -6.05 15.70 -16.79
C THR A 84 -5.27 16.37 -17.91
N LEU A 85 -5.92 16.49 -19.07
CA LEU A 85 -5.50 17.32 -20.18
C LEU A 85 -6.45 18.50 -20.29
N LEU A 86 -5.94 19.69 -20.45
CA LEU A 86 -6.69 20.93 -20.53
C LEU A 86 -6.37 21.65 -21.85
N VAL A 87 -7.38 22.25 -22.45
CA VAL A 87 -7.25 23.10 -23.65
C VAL A 87 -7.05 24.58 -23.31
N LEU A 88 -7.06 24.89 -22.02
CA LEU A 88 -6.74 26.22 -21.48
C LEU A 88 -5.53 26.13 -20.57
N PRO A 89 -4.67 27.16 -20.51
CA PRO A 89 -3.59 27.23 -19.55
C PRO A 89 -4.17 27.19 -18.13
N PRO A 90 -3.74 26.24 -17.27
CA PRO A 90 -4.28 26.09 -15.93
C PRO A 90 -3.91 27.32 -15.07
N GLN A 91 -4.91 27.94 -14.46
CA GLN A 91 -4.77 29.10 -13.58
C GLN A 91 -4.55 28.69 -12.11
N ASN A 92 -5.12 27.54 -11.70
CA ASN A 92 -5.09 27.05 -10.34
C ASN A 92 -4.41 25.66 -10.30
N VAL A 93 -3.08 25.63 -10.23
CA VAL A 93 -2.31 24.39 -10.11
C VAL A 93 -2.18 24.04 -8.64
N GLN A 94 -2.68 22.86 -8.24
CA GLN A 94 -2.56 22.36 -6.87
C GLN A 94 -1.09 22.12 -6.51
N GLU A 95 -0.74 22.34 -5.26
CA GLU A 95 0.61 22.12 -4.75
C GLU A 95 1.09 20.69 -5.02
N GLY A 96 2.27 20.57 -5.67
CA GLY A 96 2.84 19.28 -6.06
C GLY A 96 2.37 18.73 -7.40
N MET A 97 1.64 19.49 -8.20
CA MET A 97 1.41 19.17 -9.60
C MET A 97 2.35 19.97 -10.51
N GLN A 98 2.77 19.34 -11.60
CA GLN A 98 3.53 19.97 -12.68
C GLN A 98 2.62 20.19 -13.88
N VAL A 99 2.84 21.29 -14.59
CA VAL A 99 2.17 21.60 -15.85
C VAL A 99 3.16 21.37 -16.98
N LYS A 100 2.75 20.60 -17.99
CA LYS A 100 3.52 20.43 -19.22
C LYS A 100 2.67 20.79 -20.41
N GLU A 101 3.17 21.70 -21.24
CA GLU A 101 2.53 22.15 -22.46
C GLU A 101 2.93 21.27 -23.65
N PHE A 102 1.99 21.01 -24.54
CA PHE A 102 2.16 20.25 -25.79
C PHE A 102 1.58 21.08 -26.93
N ALA A 103 2.23 20.99 -28.11
CA ALA A 103 1.85 21.74 -29.30
C ALA A 103 0.47 21.31 -29.84
N ASP A 104 0.02 20.10 -29.54
CA ASP A 104 -1.24 19.51 -30.01
C ASP A 104 -1.74 18.39 -29.10
N ILE A 105 -3.01 18.02 -29.31
CA ILE A 105 -3.67 16.96 -28.51
C ILE A 105 -3.03 15.57 -28.71
N ASN A 106 -2.52 15.26 -29.90
CA ASN A 106 -1.93 13.94 -30.15
C ASN A 106 -0.62 13.76 -29.40
N SER A 107 0.22 14.79 -29.38
CA SER A 107 1.45 14.83 -28.58
C SER A 107 1.15 14.68 -27.09
N ALA A 108 0.12 15.37 -26.58
CA ALA A 108 -0.32 15.26 -25.18
C ALA A 108 -0.88 13.87 -24.86
N LEU A 109 -1.69 13.29 -25.74
CA LEU A 109 -2.25 11.94 -25.58
C LEU A 109 -1.15 10.87 -25.64
N ASN A 110 -0.22 10.95 -26.58
CA ASN A 110 0.92 10.04 -26.67
C ASN A 110 1.76 10.07 -25.38
N PHE A 111 2.02 11.27 -24.88
CA PHE A 111 2.70 11.44 -23.60
C PHE A 111 1.88 10.83 -22.45
N ALA A 112 0.58 11.12 -22.35
CA ALA A 112 -0.28 10.58 -21.33
C ALA A 112 -0.37 9.05 -21.36
N VAL A 113 -0.39 8.45 -22.53
CA VAL A 113 -0.37 6.99 -22.76
C VAL A 113 0.99 6.41 -22.36
N SER A 114 2.10 7.08 -22.70
CA SER A 114 3.45 6.62 -22.32
C SER A 114 3.69 6.59 -20.83
N LEU A 115 3.00 7.47 -20.08
CA LEU A 115 3.05 7.52 -18.61
C LEU A 115 2.01 6.63 -17.91
N LYS A 116 0.98 6.16 -18.65
CA LYS A 116 0.06 5.18 -18.09
C LYS A 116 0.75 3.82 -18.11
N PRO A 117 1.00 3.17 -16.98
CA PRO A 117 1.26 1.75 -17.02
C PRO A 117 0.10 1.09 -17.77
N ILE A 118 0.40 0.18 -18.68
CA ILE A 118 -0.63 -0.58 -19.41
C ILE A 118 -1.41 -1.37 -18.35
N GLN A 119 -2.50 -0.79 -17.84
CA GLN A 119 -3.38 -1.47 -16.90
C GLN A 119 -4.20 -2.48 -17.71
N LEU A 120 -3.68 -3.69 -17.77
CA LEU A 120 -4.43 -4.80 -18.32
C LEU A 120 -5.63 -5.06 -17.40
N PRO A 121 -6.81 -5.41 -17.92
CA PRO A 121 -8.01 -5.69 -17.11
C PRO A 121 -7.74 -6.69 -15.97
N ARG A 122 -6.81 -7.62 -16.18
CA ARG A 122 -6.37 -8.59 -15.18
C ARG A 122 -5.59 -7.94 -14.03
N HIS A 123 -4.74 -6.96 -14.31
CA HIS A 123 -4.00 -6.20 -13.29
C HIS A 123 -4.95 -5.52 -12.31
N GLU A 124 -5.97 -4.79 -12.82
CA GLU A 124 -6.95 -4.13 -11.95
C GLU A 124 -7.75 -5.13 -11.09
N GLN A 125 -8.09 -6.30 -11.63
CA GLN A 125 -8.78 -7.34 -10.89
C GLN A 125 -7.92 -7.87 -9.73
N LEU A 126 -6.63 -8.13 -9.99
CA LEU A 126 -5.70 -8.61 -8.96
C LEU A 126 -5.47 -7.54 -7.90
N GLN A 127 -5.32 -6.27 -8.31
CA GLN A 127 -5.15 -5.15 -7.40
C GLN A 127 -6.37 -4.96 -6.47
N LYS A 128 -7.58 -5.02 -7.01
CA LYS A 128 -8.82 -4.94 -6.23
C LYS A 128 -8.92 -6.10 -5.22
N LEU A 129 -8.51 -7.29 -5.62
CA LEU A 129 -8.51 -8.45 -4.73
C LEU A 129 -7.50 -8.28 -3.60
N VAL A 130 -6.25 -7.91 -3.90
CA VAL A 130 -5.21 -7.66 -2.88
C VAL A 130 -5.69 -6.60 -1.89
N ASN A 131 -6.24 -5.49 -2.36
CA ASN A 131 -6.77 -4.43 -1.50
C ASN A 131 -7.92 -4.91 -0.61
N SER A 132 -8.84 -5.72 -1.17
CA SER A 132 -9.97 -6.29 -0.41
C SER A 132 -9.50 -7.24 0.69
N GLU A 133 -8.60 -8.16 0.38
CA GLU A 133 -8.05 -9.12 1.35
C GLU A 133 -7.22 -8.41 2.43
N THR A 134 -6.41 -7.42 2.04
CA THR A 134 -5.66 -6.58 2.99
C THR A 134 -6.60 -5.87 3.98
N ALA A 135 -7.70 -5.29 3.50
CA ALA A 135 -8.68 -4.63 4.36
C ALA A 135 -9.37 -5.61 5.34
N LYS A 136 -9.68 -6.83 4.89
CA LYS A 136 -10.24 -7.89 5.75
C LYS A 136 -9.26 -8.30 6.84
N LEU A 137 -7.99 -8.52 6.49
CA LEU A 137 -6.98 -8.95 7.45
C LEU A 137 -6.65 -7.84 8.47
N LYS A 138 -6.65 -6.56 8.06
CA LYS A 138 -6.48 -5.44 8.99
C LYS A 138 -7.60 -5.36 10.00
N LYS A 139 -8.86 -5.57 9.57
CA LYS A 139 -10.01 -5.66 10.49
C LYS A 139 -9.89 -6.86 11.45
N LYS A 140 -9.46 -8.02 10.92
CA LYS A 140 -9.20 -9.20 11.76
C LYS A 140 -8.12 -8.94 12.80
N LEU A 141 -7.02 -8.28 12.41
CA LEU A 141 -5.93 -7.95 13.32
C LEU A 141 -6.39 -7.03 14.47
N GLN A 142 -7.21 -6.03 14.14
CA GLN A 142 -7.81 -5.15 15.14
C GLN A 142 -8.70 -5.93 16.13
N ALA A 143 -9.57 -6.82 15.64
CA ALA A 143 -10.41 -7.65 16.50
C ALA A 143 -9.57 -8.57 17.42
N LEU A 144 -8.48 -9.17 16.89
CA LEU A 144 -7.57 -9.98 17.67
C LEU A 144 -6.83 -9.17 18.76
N GLN A 145 -6.50 -7.89 18.50
CA GLN A 145 -5.93 -7.00 19.49
C GLN A 145 -6.92 -6.66 20.63
N GLU A 146 -8.19 -6.44 20.27
CA GLU A 146 -9.27 -6.23 21.25
C GLU A 146 -9.49 -7.49 22.09
N ASP A 147 -9.49 -8.67 21.49
CA ASP A 147 -9.61 -9.95 22.21
C ASP A 147 -8.42 -10.17 23.18
N LEU A 148 -7.21 -9.80 22.75
CA LEU A 148 -6.01 -9.89 23.59
C LEU A 148 -6.08 -8.92 24.78
N ALA A 149 -6.58 -7.70 24.57
CA ALA A 149 -6.78 -6.72 25.64
C ALA A 149 -7.83 -7.21 26.64
N ASN A 150 -8.93 -7.80 26.17
CA ASN A 150 -9.97 -8.37 27.04
C ASN A 150 -9.44 -9.58 27.83
N ALA A 151 -8.55 -10.36 27.26
CA ALA A 151 -7.92 -11.50 27.92
C ALA A 151 -6.77 -11.09 28.86
N ALA A 152 -6.36 -9.82 28.92
CA ALA A 152 -5.32 -9.33 29.82
C ALA A 152 -5.71 -9.51 31.31
N ASN A 153 -7.02 -9.59 31.61
CA ASN A 153 -7.53 -9.80 32.97
C ASN A 153 -7.37 -11.26 33.47
N ALA A 154 -6.67 -12.12 32.72
CA ALA A 154 -6.45 -13.51 33.18
C ALA A 154 -5.76 -13.59 34.55
N GLU A 155 -4.68 -12.86 34.76
CA GLU A 155 -3.92 -12.89 36.02
C GLU A 155 -4.75 -12.35 37.19
N GLU A 156 -5.65 -11.39 36.95
CA GLU A 156 -6.62 -10.91 37.96
C GLU A 156 -7.55 -12.05 38.40
N GLN A 157 -8.07 -12.86 37.48
CA GLN A 157 -8.91 -14.00 37.83
C GLN A 157 -8.16 -15.04 38.63
N ARG A 158 -6.87 -15.25 38.37
CA ARG A 158 -6.01 -16.13 39.17
C ARG A 158 -5.80 -15.56 40.55
N MET A 159 -5.45 -14.28 40.67
CA MET A 159 -5.25 -13.58 41.94
C MET A 159 -6.50 -13.66 42.83
N LEU A 160 -7.69 -13.47 42.23
CA LEU A 160 -8.96 -13.59 42.96
C LEU A 160 -9.19 -15.04 43.43
N ALA A 161 -8.91 -16.05 42.61
CA ALA A 161 -9.01 -17.46 42.98
C ALA A 161 -8.05 -17.83 44.13
N ASP A 162 -6.78 -17.42 44.02
CA ASP A 162 -5.76 -17.64 45.06
C ASP A 162 -6.15 -16.97 46.36
N THR A 163 -6.68 -15.73 46.28
CA THR A 163 -7.17 -14.97 47.46
C THR A 163 -8.37 -15.65 48.13
N ILE A 164 -9.33 -16.19 47.36
CA ILE A 164 -10.45 -16.97 47.92
C ILE A 164 -9.89 -18.21 48.63
N MET A 165 -8.98 -18.94 48.02
CA MET A 165 -8.43 -20.17 48.60
C MET A 165 -7.66 -19.90 49.89
N ALA A 166 -6.87 -18.84 49.96
CA ALA A 166 -6.10 -18.47 51.14
C ALA A 166 -7.00 -18.00 52.32
N ASN A 167 -8.15 -17.43 52.00
CA ASN A 167 -9.10 -16.90 53.01
C ASN A 167 -10.38 -17.74 53.10
N ILE A 168 -10.33 -19.01 52.70
CA ILE A 168 -11.53 -19.88 52.58
C ILE A 168 -12.33 -20.00 53.88
N TYR A 169 -11.65 -19.94 55.03
CA TYR A 169 -12.23 -20.04 56.37
C TYR A 169 -13.08 -18.80 56.76
N GLN A 170 -12.90 -17.69 56.04
CA GLN A 170 -13.67 -16.46 56.28
C GLN A 170 -14.95 -16.40 55.46
N ILE A 171 -15.09 -17.27 54.45
CA ILE A 171 -16.19 -17.25 53.46
C ILE A 171 -17.24 -18.28 53.87
N LYS A 172 -18.50 -17.83 54.03
CA LYS A 172 -19.65 -18.73 54.25
C LYS A 172 -20.44 -18.93 52.95
N LYS A 173 -20.98 -20.14 52.76
CA LYS A 173 -21.88 -20.41 51.66
C LYS A 173 -23.13 -19.49 51.75
N GLY A 174 -23.55 -18.99 50.59
CA GLY A 174 -24.70 -18.06 50.48
C GLY A 174 -24.30 -16.58 50.38
N GLN A 175 -23.02 -16.24 50.57
CA GLN A 175 -22.53 -14.86 50.39
C GLN A 175 -22.45 -14.51 48.91
N THR A 176 -22.78 -13.27 48.55
CA THR A 176 -22.64 -12.70 47.20
C THR A 176 -21.32 -12.00 47.00
N SER A 177 -20.64 -11.59 48.09
CA SER A 177 -19.30 -10.98 48.06
C SER A 177 -18.62 -11.23 49.41
N ALA A 178 -17.30 -11.13 49.40
CA ALA A 178 -16.47 -11.14 50.60
C ALA A 178 -15.35 -10.11 50.49
N GLU A 179 -15.07 -9.41 51.60
CA GLU A 179 -13.87 -8.57 51.74
C GLU A 179 -12.73 -9.43 52.28
N LEU A 180 -11.70 -9.64 51.49
CA LEU A 180 -10.60 -10.56 51.77
C LEU A 180 -9.27 -9.82 51.69
N ILE A 181 -8.23 -10.36 52.33
CA ILE A 181 -6.87 -9.83 52.18
C ILE A 181 -6.22 -10.50 50.96
N ASN A 182 -5.87 -9.70 49.97
CA ASN A 182 -5.13 -10.13 48.79
C ASN A 182 -3.74 -10.64 49.22
N ILE A 183 -3.43 -11.89 48.86
CA ILE A 183 -2.18 -12.54 49.29
C ILE A 183 -0.93 -11.99 48.60
N TYR A 184 -1.07 -11.24 47.48
CA TYR A 184 0.04 -10.70 46.73
C TYR A 184 0.52 -9.33 47.18
N ASP A 185 -0.39 -8.48 47.68
CA ASP A 185 -0.06 -7.10 48.09
C ASP A 185 -0.51 -6.74 49.50
N GLY A 186 -1.18 -7.66 50.19
CA GLY A 186 -1.64 -7.50 51.59
C GLY A 186 -2.81 -6.50 51.73
N LYS A 187 -3.41 -6.01 50.67
CA LYS A 187 -4.49 -5.03 50.72
C LYS A 187 -5.87 -5.69 50.75
N PRO A 188 -6.88 -5.04 51.34
CA PRO A 188 -8.24 -5.53 51.27
C PRO A 188 -8.77 -5.45 49.84
N ILE A 189 -9.43 -6.51 49.39
CA ILE A 189 -10.09 -6.62 48.08
C ILE A 189 -11.48 -7.24 48.27
N THR A 190 -12.47 -6.67 47.58
CA THR A 190 -13.83 -7.23 47.53
C THR A 190 -13.95 -8.22 46.38
N VAL A 191 -14.22 -9.48 46.71
CA VAL A 191 -14.37 -10.54 45.72
C VAL A 191 -15.86 -10.90 45.58
N SER A 192 -16.35 -10.93 44.32
CA SER A 192 -17.73 -11.35 44.01
C SER A 192 -17.84 -12.88 44.09
N LEU A 193 -18.87 -13.38 44.73
CA LEU A 193 -19.12 -14.78 44.99
C LEU A 193 -20.50 -15.20 44.43
N SER A 194 -20.62 -16.41 44.00
CA SER A 194 -21.92 -17.03 43.69
C SER A 194 -22.48 -17.64 44.97
N PRO A 195 -23.64 -17.21 45.42
CA PRO A 195 -24.24 -17.73 46.67
C PRO A 195 -24.64 -19.20 46.58
N ILE A 196 -24.79 -19.73 45.38
CA ILE A 196 -25.19 -21.15 45.13
C ILE A 196 -23.97 -22.06 45.33
N LEU A 197 -22.74 -21.55 45.09
CA LEU A 197 -21.50 -22.30 45.14
C LEU A 197 -20.89 -22.24 46.55
N SER A 198 -20.19 -23.31 46.93
CA SER A 198 -19.33 -23.30 48.08
C SER A 198 -18.12 -22.39 47.87
N PRO A 199 -17.39 -21.98 48.92
CA PRO A 199 -16.18 -21.19 48.75
C PRO A 199 -15.13 -21.82 47.81
N THR A 200 -14.93 -23.13 47.90
CA THR A 200 -14.02 -23.87 47.01
C THR A 200 -14.50 -23.85 45.55
N GLU A 201 -15.80 -24.05 45.32
CA GLU A 201 -16.36 -24.01 43.97
C GLU A 201 -16.29 -22.59 43.34
N ASN A 202 -16.44 -21.54 44.17
CA ASN A 202 -16.21 -20.16 43.72
C ASN A 202 -14.76 -19.96 43.27
N ALA A 203 -13.77 -20.41 44.05
CA ALA A 203 -12.37 -20.37 43.64
C ALA A 203 -12.11 -21.14 42.33
N GLN A 204 -12.70 -22.35 42.25
CA GLN A 204 -12.59 -23.14 40.98
C GLN A 204 -13.22 -22.45 39.78
N ALA A 205 -14.32 -21.70 39.98
CA ALA A 205 -14.95 -20.94 38.91
C ALA A 205 -14.02 -19.82 38.38
N TYR A 206 -13.30 -19.14 39.32
CA TYR A 206 -12.28 -18.14 38.96
C TYR A 206 -11.08 -18.78 38.25
N TYR A 207 -10.55 -19.92 38.71
CA TYR A 207 -9.50 -20.68 37.99
C TYR A 207 -9.94 -21.15 36.63
N LYS A 208 -11.20 -21.58 36.45
CA LYS A 208 -11.74 -21.94 35.13
C LYS A 208 -11.74 -20.76 34.19
N ARG A 209 -12.10 -19.54 34.68
CA ARG A 209 -12.04 -18.31 33.89
C ARG A 209 -10.59 -17.97 33.51
N TYR A 210 -9.65 -18.04 34.46
CA TYR A 210 -8.22 -17.87 34.23
C TYR A 210 -7.70 -18.77 33.11
N ASN A 211 -7.95 -20.08 33.23
CA ASN A 211 -7.51 -21.05 32.22
C ASN A 211 -8.12 -20.77 30.84
N LYS A 212 -9.41 -20.40 30.79
CA LYS A 212 -10.08 -20.00 29.53
C LYS A 212 -9.40 -18.80 28.90
N TYR A 213 -9.12 -17.75 29.67
CA TYR A 213 -8.44 -16.54 29.18
C TYR A 213 -7.01 -16.82 28.74
N LYS A 214 -6.26 -17.61 29.50
CA LYS A 214 -4.88 -17.98 29.17
C LYS A 214 -4.79 -18.78 27.86
N HIS A 215 -5.69 -19.72 27.66
CA HIS A 215 -5.80 -20.46 26.39
C HIS A 215 -6.17 -19.52 25.23
N ALA A 216 -7.14 -18.64 25.45
CA ALA A 216 -7.53 -17.64 24.46
C ALA A 216 -6.36 -16.75 24.06
N GLN A 217 -5.55 -16.26 25.01
CA GLN A 217 -4.35 -15.46 24.71
C GLN A 217 -3.37 -16.19 23.81
N THR A 218 -3.12 -17.47 24.06
CA THR A 218 -2.21 -18.26 23.25
C THR A 218 -2.71 -18.40 21.82
N GLU A 219 -3.98 -18.77 21.66
CA GLU A 219 -4.62 -18.91 20.33
C GLU A 219 -4.66 -17.59 19.57
N VAL A 220 -5.02 -16.49 20.25
CA VAL A 220 -5.05 -15.15 19.65
C VAL A 220 -3.67 -14.72 19.16
N ARG A 221 -2.60 -14.96 19.94
CA ARG A 221 -1.22 -14.64 19.54
C ARG A 221 -0.79 -15.44 18.29
N ILE A 222 -1.14 -16.72 18.23
CA ILE A 222 -0.87 -17.56 17.05
C ILE A 222 -1.60 -17.00 15.82
N GLN A 223 -2.88 -16.67 15.98
CA GLN A 223 -3.67 -16.09 14.89
C GLN A 223 -3.18 -14.69 14.49
N GLN A 224 -2.76 -13.86 15.44
CA GLN A 224 -2.19 -12.55 15.18
C GLN A 224 -0.95 -12.68 14.32
N LYS A 225 0.03 -13.50 14.73
CA LYS A 225 1.26 -13.76 13.98
C LYS A 225 0.96 -14.25 12.55
N SER A 226 0.08 -15.23 12.41
CA SER A 226 -0.31 -15.73 11.07
C SER A 226 -1.00 -14.67 10.22
N THR A 227 -1.77 -13.76 10.83
CA THR A 227 -2.45 -12.66 10.14
C THR A 227 -1.45 -11.59 9.70
N GLU A 228 -0.45 -11.27 10.53
CA GLU A 228 0.64 -10.34 10.21
C GLU A 228 1.52 -10.88 9.08
N GLU A 229 1.88 -12.17 9.10
CA GLU A 229 2.62 -12.83 8.02
C GLU A 229 1.84 -12.78 6.69
N MET A 230 0.53 -12.97 6.72
CA MET A 230 -0.31 -12.89 5.53
C MET A 230 -0.46 -11.44 5.04
N LEU A 231 -0.53 -10.45 5.93
CA LEU A 231 -0.53 -9.04 5.56
C LEU A 231 0.77 -8.65 4.87
N ALA A 232 1.92 -9.02 5.42
CA ALA A 232 3.22 -8.77 4.82
C ALA A 232 3.32 -9.40 3.41
N TYR A 233 2.78 -10.61 3.25
CA TYR A 233 2.72 -11.27 1.93
C TYR A 233 1.81 -10.53 0.94
N LEU A 234 0.62 -10.08 1.34
CA LEU A 234 -0.26 -9.28 0.48
C LEU A 234 0.39 -7.94 0.09
N GLU A 235 1.13 -7.32 1.00
CA GLU A 235 1.87 -6.09 0.73
C GLU A 235 3.01 -6.30 -0.26
N SER A 236 3.67 -7.47 -0.26
CA SER A 236 4.67 -7.82 -1.28
C SER A 236 4.05 -8.07 -2.65
N LEU A 237 2.85 -8.68 -2.72
CA LEU A 237 2.09 -8.82 -3.96
C LEU A 237 1.64 -7.47 -4.52
N ASP A 238 1.21 -6.56 -3.64
CA ASP A 238 0.86 -5.18 -4.00
C ASP A 238 2.06 -4.43 -4.60
N ALA A 239 3.25 -4.54 -3.99
CA ALA A 239 4.48 -3.98 -4.51
C ALA A 239 4.85 -4.56 -5.89
N SER A 240 4.68 -5.88 -6.07
CA SER A 240 4.92 -6.54 -7.35
C SER A 240 3.94 -6.07 -8.42
N LEU A 241 2.66 -5.88 -8.09
CA LEU A 241 1.66 -5.33 -9.02
C LEU A 241 1.98 -3.88 -9.41
N LEU A 242 2.47 -3.06 -8.49
CA LEU A 242 2.85 -1.67 -8.79
C LEU A 242 3.97 -1.56 -9.83
N THR A 243 4.86 -2.55 -9.89
CA THR A 243 6.02 -2.57 -10.80
C THR A 243 5.78 -3.38 -12.05
N ALA A 244 4.74 -4.21 -12.11
CA ALA A 244 4.42 -5.06 -13.25
C ALA A 244 3.93 -4.22 -14.44
N THR A 245 4.59 -4.36 -15.59
CA THR A 245 4.31 -3.61 -16.81
C THR A 245 3.90 -4.50 -17.99
N THR A 246 4.20 -5.80 -17.93
CA THR A 246 3.93 -6.75 -19.03
C THR A 246 2.84 -7.76 -18.65
N LYS A 247 2.24 -8.40 -19.67
CA LYS A 247 1.25 -9.46 -19.47
C LYS A 247 1.84 -10.67 -18.77
N GLU A 248 3.07 -10.98 -19.07
CA GLU A 248 3.82 -12.11 -18.53
C GLU A 248 4.06 -11.91 -17.01
N GLU A 249 4.47 -10.72 -16.61
CA GLU A 249 4.67 -10.35 -15.20
C GLU A 249 3.36 -10.45 -14.39
N ILE A 250 2.26 -9.94 -14.96
CA ILE A 250 0.93 -10.00 -14.32
C ILE A 250 0.44 -11.45 -14.21
N GLU A 251 0.68 -12.27 -15.23
CA GLU A 251 0.29 -13.68 -15.20
C GLU A 251 1.12 -14.47 -14.18
N GLU A 252 2.40 -14.18 -14.01
CA GLU A 252 3.23 -14.78 -12.96
C GLU A 252 2.70 -14.45 -11.55
N ILE A 253 2.31 -13.19 -11.30
CA ILE A 253 1.69 -12.78 -10.03
C ILE A 253 0.34 -13.50 -9.85
N ASN A 254 -0.47 -13.61 -10.91
CA ASN A 254 -1.72 -14.36 -10.89
C ASN A 254 -1.49 -15.83 -10.53
N GLN A 255 -0.48 -16.48 -11.10
CA GLN A 255 -0.12 -17.88 -10.77
C GLN A 255 0.41 -18.02 -9.35
N GLU A 256 1.10 -17.02 -8.84
CA GLU A 256 1.52 -16.99 -7.45
C GLU A 256 0.31 -16.90 -6.50
N MET A 257 -0.66 -16.02 -6.78
CA MET A 257 -1.88 -15.86 -6.01
C MET A 257 -2.77 -17.11 -6.06
N LEU A 258 -2.83 -17.82 -7.20
CA LEU A 258 -3.49 -19.11 -7.32
C LEU A 258 -2.80 -20.19 -6.45
N SER A 259 -1.48 -20.26 -6.50
CA SER A 259 -0.71 -21.26 -5.75
C SER A 259 -0.77 -21.03 -4.23
N SER A 260 -0.99 -19.80 -3.79
CA SER A 260 -1.15 -19.42 -2.38
C SER A 260 -2.60 -19.47 -1.88
N CYS A 261 -3.54 -20.00 -2.68
CA CYS A 261 -4.98 -20.11 -2.39
C CYS A 261 -5.69 -18.75 -2.16
N LEU A 262 -5.10 -17.65 -2.54
CA LEU A 262 -5.74 -16.32 -2.53
C LEU A 262 -6.80 -16.18 -3.64
N LEU A 263 -6.63 -16.92 -4.73
CA LEU A 263 -7.58 -17.01 -5.82
C LEU A 263 -8.17 -18.43 -5.87
N LYS A 264 -9.48 -18.52 -6.13
CA LYS A 264 -10.11 -19.79 -6.50
C LYS A 264 -9.85 -20.07 -7.97
N ASP A 265 -9.25 -21.22 -8.26
CA ASP A 265 -9.12 -21.68 -9.64
C ASP A 265 -10.49 -22.05 -10.20
N THR A 266 -11.10 -21.13 -10.95
CA THR A 266 -12.38 -21.34 -11.64
C THR A 266 -12.21 -22.10 -12.96
N ASN A 267 -10.96 -22.30 -13.44
CA ASN A 267 -10.65 -22.91 -14.74
C ASN A 267 -9.68 -24.08 -14.61
N LYS A 268 -10.08 -25.19 -14.05
CA LYS A 268 -9.29 -26.44 -13.98
C LYS A 268 -8.78 -27.00 -15.33
N LYS A 269 -9.12 -26.42 -16.47
CA LYS A 269 -8.86 -27.00 -17.83
C LYS A 269 -7.78 -26.31 -18.65
N LYS A 270 -7.18 -25.19 -18.24
CA LYS A 270 -6.04 -24.63 -18.95
C LYS A 270 -4.74 -24.85 -18.16
N LYS A 271 -4.14 -26.02 -18.29
CA LYS A 271 -2.71 -26.16 -18.07
C LYS A 271 -2.02 -25.16 -18.98
N ASN A 272 -1.34 -24.17 -18.42
CA ASN A 272 -0.56 -23.19 -19.15
C ASN A 272 0.61 -23.88 -19.87
N ALA A 273 0.33 -24.43 -21.07
CA ALA A 273 1.35 -24.86 -21.98
C ALA A 273 1.85 -23.60 -22.70
N GLY A 274 3.06 -23.14 -22.41
CA GLY A 274 3.82 -22.24 -23.26
C GLY A 274 3.92 -20.75 -22.87
N LEU A 275 3.54 -20.33 -21.66
CA LEU A 275 3.87 -18.96 -21.22
C LEU A 275 5.39 -18.86 -20.97
N GLN A 276 6.06 -18.02 -21.74
CA GLN A 276 7.45 -17.66 -21.44
C GLN A 276 7.49 -17.01 -20.05
N LYS A 277 8.37 -17.53 -19.19
CA LYS A 277 8.61 -16.92 -17.88
C LYS A 277 9.26 -15.57 -18.08
N SER A 278 8.75 -14.54 -17.41
CA SER A 278 9.40 -13.25 -17.43
C SER A 278 10.79 -13.38 -16.75
N GLN A 279 11.75 -12.64 -17.25
CA GLN A 279 13.11 -12.66 -16.68
C GLN A 279 13.25 -11.53 -15.67
N PRO A 280 14.04 -11.72 -14.60
CA PRO A 280 14.46 -10.63 -13.74
C PRO A 280 15.10 -9.52 -14.56
N LEU A 281 14.96 -8.30 -14.13
CA LEU A 281 15.64 -7.19 -14.77
C LEU A 281 17.15 -7.35 -14.57
N HIS A 282 17.89 -7.35 -15.68
CA HIS A 282 19.34 -7.39 -15.71
C HIS A 282 19.87 -6.06 -16.24
N ILE A 283 20.76 -5.44 -15.49
CA ILE A 283 21.43 -4.20 -15.85
C ILE A 283 22.94 -4.44 -15.79
N ARG A 284 23.60 -4.36 -16.95
CA ARG A 284 25.04 -4.40 -17.02
C ARG A 284 25.60 -3.01 -16.73
N LEU A 285 26.32 -2.84 -15.62
CA LEU A 285 26.85 -1.55 -15.21
C LEU A 285 28.16 -1.21 -15.96
N ASN A 286 29.04 -2.20 -16.02
CA ASN A 286 30.31 -2.13 -16.70
C ASN A 286 30.85 -3.54 -16.97
N ALA A 287 32.11 -3.67 -17.39
CA ALA A 287 32.73 -4.99 -17.64
C ALA A 287 32.86 -5.85 -16.36
N GLU A 288 32.79 -5.25 -15.17
CA GLU A 288 33.11 -5.89 -13.88
C GLU A 288 31.88 -6.08 -12.97
N ALA A 289 30.72 -5.47 -13.30
CA ALA A 289 29.56 -5.47 -12.41
C ALA A 289 28.22 -5.54 -13.16
N ASP A 290 27.34 -6.41 -12.64
CA ASP A 290 25.98 -6.64 -13.09
C ASP A 290 24.99 -6.51 -11.94
N LEU A 291 23.82 -5.91 -12.20
CA LEU A 291 22.69 -5.87 -11.29
C LEU A 291 21.55 -6.76 -11.78
N TYR A 292 20.96 -7.50 -10.87
CA TYR A 292 19.78 -8.33 -11.09
C TYR A 292 18.69 -7.92 -10.12
N ILE A 293 17.48 -7.67 -10.64
CA ILE A 293 16.35 -7.16 -9.86
C ILE A 293 15.15 -8.08 -10.08
N GLY A 294 14.59 -8.62 -9.00
CA GLY A 294 13.37 -9.40 -9.05
C GLY A 294 12.13 -8.49 -9.12
N LYS A 295 11.22 -8.75 -10.05
CA LYS A 295 9.99 -7.97 -10.24
C LYS A 295 8.76 -8.55 -9.56
N ASN A 296 8.87 -9.76 -9.00
CA ASN A 296 7.84 -10.44 -8.21
C ASN A 296 8.51 -11.37 -7.19
N ASN A 297 7.72 -11.92 -6.26
CA ASN A 297 8.26 -12.73 -5.18
C ASN A 297 8.99 -13.99 -5.65
N LYS A 298 8.54 -14.64 -6.74
CA LYS A 298 9.24 -15.80 -7.31
C LYS A 298 10.57 -15.40 -7.94
N GLN A 299 10.61 -14.26 -8.61
CA GLN A 299 11.86 -13.71 -9.14
C GLN A 299 12.79 -13.22 -8.03
N ASN A 300 12.26 -12.65 -6.95
CA ASN A 300 13.03 -12.29 -5.76
C ASN A 300 13.77 -13.52 -5.20
N ASP A 301 13.06 -14.65 -5.06
CA ASP A 301 13.69 -15.92 -4.67
C ASP A 301 14.76 -16.37 -5.67
N TYR A 302 14.44 -16.33 -6.97
CA TYR A 302 15.35 -16.76 -8.04
C TYR A 302 16.63 -15.92 -8.09
N VAL A 303 16.48 -14.59 -8.04
CA VAL A 303 17.60 -13.64 -8.02
C VAL A 303 18.48 -13.87 -6.80
N THR A 304 17.87 -14.09 -5.62
CA THR A 304 18.60 -14.26 -4.38
C THR A 304 19.30 -15.62 -4.29
N PHE A 305 18.59 -16.72 -4.59
CA PHE A 305 19.08 -18.07 -4.25
C PHE A 305 19.60 -18.86 -5.45
N THR A 306 19.29 -18.44 -6.68
CA THR A 306 19.78 -19.12 -7.89
C THR A 306 20.82 -18.30 -8.62
N LEU A 307 20.59 -16.99 -8.83
CA LEU A 307 21.54 -16.12 -9.50
C LEU A 307 22.62 -15.60 -8.55
N GLY A 308 22.26 -15.23 -7.33
CA GLY A 308 23.18 -14.64 -6.35
C GLY A 308 24.18 -15.64 -5.79
N ASN A 309 25.47 -15.34 -5.90
CA ASN A 309 26.56 -16.07 -5.26
C ASN A 309 26.72 -15.67 -3.79
N PRO A 310 27.33 -16.50 -2.92
CA PRO A 310 27.47 -16.19 -1.49
C PRO A 310 28.18 -14.87 -1.17
N LYS A 311 29.07 -14.41 -2.06
CA LYS A 311 29.83 -13.15 -1.89
C LYS A 311 29.15 -11.93 -2.48
N ASP A 312 28.15 -12.10 -3.35
CA ASP A 312 27.42 -10.99 -3.99
C ASP A 312 26.68 -10.18 -2.93
N LEU A 313 26.48 -8.88 -3.20
CA LEU A 313 25.73 -8.00 -2.33
C LEU A 313 24.24 -8.10 -2.67
N TRP A 314 23.43 -8.29 -1.66
CA TRP A 314 21.97 -8.31 -1.71
C TRP A 314 21.43 -7.04 -1.07
N PHE A 315 20.43 -6.43 -1.70
CA PHE A 315 19.79 -5.20 -1.23
C PHE A 315 18.28 -5.37 -1.19
N HIS A 316 17.67 -4.76 -0.18
CA HIS A 316 16.22 -4.65 -0.04
C HIS A 316 15.85 -3.44 0.84
N THR A 317 14.72 -2.81 0.58
CA THR A 317 14.20 -1.73 1.44
C THR A 317 13.85 -2.27 2.83
N LYS A 318 14.36 -1.59 3.87
CA LYS A 318 14.15 -2.00 5.25
C LYS A 318 12.70 -1.83 5.66
N ASP A 319 12.07 -2.91 6.14
CA ASP A 319 10.68 -2.97 6.63
C ASP A 319 9.63 -2.47 5.60
N ILE A 320 9.99 -2.38 4.33
CA ILE A 320 9.13 -1.90 3.24
C ILE A 320 9.12 -2.96 2.12
N PRO A 321 7.94 -3.40 1.63
CA PRO A 321 7.84 -4.36 0.54
C PRO A 321 8.48 -3.83 -0.75
N GLY A 322 9.30 -4.67 -1.38
CA GLY A 322 10.04 -4.30 -2.59
C GLY A 322 10.74 -5.46 -3.27
N SER A 323 11.57 -5.14 -4.23
CA SER A 323 12.38 -6.09 -5.00
C SER A 323 13.66 -6.47 -4.26
N HIS A 324 14.08 -7.72 -4.44
CA HIS A 324 15.43 -8.13 -4.12
C HIS A 324 16.36 -7.69 -5.26
N VAL A 325 17.43 -7.03 -4.91
CA VAL A 325 18.47 -6.61 -5.86
C VAL A 325 19.78 -7.32 -5.52
N ILE A 326 20.43 -7.94 -6.51
CA ILE A 326 21.75 -8.54 -6.38
C ILE A 326 22.73 -7.75 -7.22
N LEU A 327 23.79 -7.27 -6.58
CA LEU A 327 24.97 -6.72 -7.24
C LEU A 327 26.06 -7.81 -7.29
N LYS A 328 26.37 -8.25 -8.49
CA LYS A 328 27.49 -9.15 -8.77
C LYS A 328 28.68 -8.32 -9.21
N THR A 329 29.84 -8.62 -8.67
CA THR A 329 31.09 -8.01 -9.10
C THR A 329 32.21 -9.04 -9.21
N SER A 330 33.07 -8.88 -10.20
CA SER A 330 34.31 -9.65 -10.32
C SER A 330 35.43 -9.10 -9.44
N LEU A 331 35.27 -7.90 -8.89
CA LEU A 331 36.23 -7.25 -8.01
C LEU A 331 36.15 -7.86 -6.60
N PRO A 332 37.24 -7.82 -5.81
CA PRO A 332 37.23 -8.24 -4.41
C PRO A 332 36.21 -7.46 -3.56
N GLU A 333 36.05 -6.17 -3.87
CA GLU A 333 35.06 -5.26 -3.24
C GLU A 333 34.29 -4.51 -4.32
N ALA A 334 33.00 -4.31 -4.09
CA ALA A 334 32.15 -3.55 -4.99
C ALA A 334 32.50 -2.05 -4.93
N ARG A 335 32.52 -1.39 -6.08
CA ARG A 335 32.70 0.07 -6.14
C ARG A 335 31.51 0.78 -5.51
N GLN A 336 31.78 1.88 -4.78
CA GLN A 336 30.73 2.62 -4.08
C GLN A 336 29.63 3.12 -5.04
N GLU A 337 29.98 3.58 -6.23
CA GLU A 337 29.02 4.00 -7.27
C GLU A 337 28.02 2.92 -7.67
N ASN A 338 28.47 1.64 -7.72
CA ASN A 338 27.61 0.50 -8.01
C ASN A 338 26.70 0.14 -6.83
N ILE A 339 27.20 0.33 -5.60
CA ILE A 339 26.39 0.17 -4.37
C ILE A 339 25.32 1.24 -4.33
N ASP A 340 25.67 2.51 -4.57
CA ASP A 340 24.73 3.64 -4.56
C ASP A 340 23.61 3.44 -5.59
N LEU A 341 23.94 2.97 -6.79
CA LEU A 341 22.96 2.66 -7.82
C LEU A 341 22.06 1.47 -7.42
N ALA A 342 22.62 0.42 -6.82
CA ALA A 342 21.85 -0.71 -6.32
C ALA A 342 20.87 -0.28 -5.22
N VAL A 343 21.29 0.61 -4.32
CA VAL A 343 20.47 1.22 -3.27
C VAL A 343 19.33 2.05 -3.89
N GLN A 344 19.62 2.89 -4.89
CA GLN A 344 18.64 3.67 -5.64
C GLN A 344 17.59 2.77 -6.31
N LEU A 345 18.02 1.70 -6.97
CA LEU A 345 17.13 0.76 -7.66
C LEU A 345 16.29 -0.06 -6.66
N ALA A 346 16.85 -0.48 -5.53
CA ALA A 346 16.09 -1.18 -4.49
C ALA A 346 14.98 -0.27 -3.93
N ALA A 347 15.25 1.00 -3.70
CA ALA A 347 14.26 1.98 -3.26
C ALA A 347 13.20 2.24 -4.35
N TYR A 348 13.60 2.38 -5.61
CA TYR A 348 12.69 2.59 -6.74
C TYR A 348 11.73 1.42 -6.99
N PHE A 349 12.23 0.17 -6.89
CA PHE A 349 11.42 -1.04 -7.05
C PHE A 349 10.76 -1.47 -5.73
N SER A 350 10.34 -0.51 -4.91
CA SER A 350 9.63 -0.74 -3.66
C SER A 350 8.39 0.13 -3.54
N LYS A 351 7.61 -0.08 -2.48
CA LYS A 351 6.49 0.81 -2.13
C LYS A 351 6.93 2.22 -1.75
N ALA A 352 8.20 2.43 -1.44
CA ALA A 352 8.77 3.73 -1.09
C ALA A 352 9.39 4.48 -2.28
N ARG A 353 9.08 4.09 -3.52
CA ARG A 353 9.67 4.66 -4.75
C ARG A 353 9.55 6.19 -4.87
N ASP A 354 8.52 6.77 -4.31
CA ASP A 354 8.27 8.22 -4.32
C ASP A 354 8.61 8.87 -2.96
N GLY A 355 9.23 8.11 -2.06
CA GLY A 355 9.65 8.56 -0.74
C GLY A 355 11.00 9.27 -0.75
N SER A 356 11.28 10.02 0.30
CA SER A 356 12.60 10.59 0.59
C SER A 356 13.26 9.84 1.73
N ASN A 357 14.60 9.78 1.70
CA ASN A 357 15.42 9.16 2.74
C ASN A 357 15.00 7.69 3.03
N VAL A 358 14.78 6.91 1.96
CA VAL A 358 14.32 5.51 2.03
C VAL A 358 15.45 4.63 2.58
N PRO A 359 15.22 3.87 3.67
CA PRO A 359 16.20 2.94 4.19
C PRO A 359 16.29 1.69 3.32
N VAL A 360 17.52 1.30 2.95
CA VAL A 360 17.84 0.11 2.17
C VAL A 360 18.91 -0.69 2.90
N ASP A 361 18.60 -1.91 3.25
CA ASP A 361 19.56 -2.84 3.83
C ASP A 361 20.40 -3.48 2.74
N CYS A 362 21.71 -3.54 2.97
CA CYS A 362 22.71 -4.20 2.15
C CYS A 362 23.42 -5.27 2.97
N VAL A 363 23.52 -6.48 2.42
CA VAL A 363 24.19 -7.59 3.10
C VAL A 363 24.78 -8.54 2.07
N GLN A 364 25.84 -9.26 2.43
CA GLN A 364 26.30 -10.36 1.57
C GLN A 364 25.24 -11.47 1.50
N ARG A 365 24.97 -11.97 0.30
CA ARG A 365 23.92 -12.96 0.03
C ARG A 365 24.02 -14.21 0.95
N ARG A 366 25.19 -14.62 1.37
CA ARG A 366 25.39 -15.77 2.29
C ARG A 366 24.65 -15.63 3.63
N TYR A 367 24.38 -14.41 4.07
CA TYR A 367 23.66 -14.12 5.30
C TYR A 367 22.14 -14.01 5.11
N VAL A 368 21.67 -14.13 3.86
CA VAL A 368 20.24 -14.17 3.53
C VAL A 368 19.77 -15.62 3.49
N LYS A 369 18.74 -15.94 4.28
CA LYS A 369 18.20 -17.30 4.41
C LYS A 369 16.69 -17.30 4.17
N LYS A 370 16.18 -18.38 3.60
CA LYS A 370 14.75 -18.61 3.45
C LYS A 370 14.29 -19.64 4.49
N PRO A 371 13.42 -19.27 5.45
CA PRO A 371 12.87 -20.24 6.40
C PRO A 371 12.01 -21.29 5.69
N ALA A 372 12.04 -22.53 6.20
CA ALA A 372 11.21 -23.59 5.65
C ALA A 372 9.72 -23.24 5.76
N GLY A 373 8.96 -23.48 4.69
CA GLY A 373 7.52 -23.21 4.63
C GLY A 373 7.14 -21.72 4.45
N SER A 374 8.12 -20.81 4.37
CA SER A 374 7.82 -19.40 4.13
C SER A 374 7.27 -19.14 2.74
N LYS A 375 6.49 -18.07 2.60
CA LYS A 375 5.94 -17.61 1.32
C LYS A 375 7.06 -17.19 0.35
N PRO A 376 6.81 -17.20 -0.99
CA PRO A 376 7.77 -16.67 -1.96
C PRO A 376 8.17 -15.22 -1.62
N GLY A 377 9.44 -14.87 -1.84
CA GLY A 377 9.99 -13.55 -1.55
C GLY A 377 10.32 -13.29 -0.07
N PHE A 378 9.86 -14.13 0.86
CA PHE A 378 10.15 -13.93 2.27
C PHE A 378 11.54 -14.48 2.62
N VAL A 379 12.35 -13.65 3.26
CA VAL A 379 13.71 -14.01 3.71
C VAL A 379 13.99 -13.42 5.11
N ILE A 380 14.94 -14.01 5.79
CA ILE A 380 15.56 -13.46 7.00
C ILE A 380 17.06 -13.25 6.71
N PHE A 381 17.63 -12.21 7.28
CA PHE A 381 19.04 -11.89 7.09
C PHE A 381 19.64 -11.26 8.35
N THR A 382 20.96 -11.26 8.42
CA THR A 382 21.75 -10.70 9.52
C THR A 382 22.97 -9.99 8.92
N ASN A 383 23.69 -9.20 9.74
CA ASN A 383 24.93 -8.50 9.35
C ASN A 383 24.73 -7.46 8.22
N GLN A 384 23.54 -6.83 8.18
CA GLN A 384 23.24 -5.79 7.22
C GLN A 384 23.83 -4.44 7.61
N ASN A 385 24.18 -3.64 6.59
CA ASN A 385 24.40 -2.20 6.67
C ASN A 385 23.20 -1.50 6.05
N THR A 386 22.67 -0.48 6.70
CA THR A 386 21.54 0.30 6.18
C THR A 386 22.05 1.57 5.51
N TYR A 387 21.67 1.74 4.24
CA TYR A 387 21.90 2.95 3.44
C TYR A 387 20.59 3.74 3.36
N TYR A 388 20.70 5.06 3.20
CA TYR A 388 19.54 5.93 3.04
C TYR A 388 19.62 6.64 1.69
N THR A 389 18.53 6.63 0.94
CA THR A 389 18.50 7.24 -0.40
C THR A 389 17.14 7.87 -0.70
N THR A 390 17.16 8.87 -1.58
CA THR A 390 15.96 9.37 -2.26
C THR A 390 16.09 8.98 -3.72
N PRO A 391 15.16 8.16 -4.29
CA PRO A 391 15.27 7.70 -5.67
C PRO A 391 15.36 8.86 -6.67
N ASP A 392 16.44 8.89 -7.45
CA ASP A 392 16.65 9.86 -8.54
C ASP A 392 16.09 9.28 -9.83
N MET A 393 14.93 9.79 -10.26
CA MET A 393 14.24 9.30 -11.45
C MET A 393 15.03 9.53 -12.75
N GLU A 394 15.81 10.62 -12.85
CA GLU A 394 16.61 10.90 -14.05
C GLU A 394 17.76 9.90 -14.17
N LEU A 395 18.43 9.63 -13.05
CA LEU A 395 19.50 8.64 -12.99
C LEU A 395 18.98 7.25 -13.32
N ILE A 396 17.89 6.83 -12.67
CA ILE A 396 17.30 5.48 -12.81
C ILE A 396 16.84 5.23 -14.24
N GLN A 397 16.16 6.19 -14.89
CA GLN A 397 15.69 6.04 -16.27
C GLN A 397 16.81 5.83 -17.29
N LYS A 398 18.04 6.25 -17.03
CA LYS A 398 19.19 5.97 -17.90
C LYS A 398 19.53 4.48 -17.98
N TYR A 399 19.22 3.73 -16.91
CA TYR A 399 19.51 2.29 -16.80
C TYR A 399 18.29 1.40 -17.12
N LEU A 400 17.09 1.97 -17.19
CA LEU A 400 15.87 1.23 -17.50
C LEU A 400 15.48 1.29 -18.97
N LYS A 401 16.24 2.01 -19.80
CA LYS A 401 16.11 2.07 -21.25
C LYS A 401 16.89 0.90 -21.85
#